data_d3c2eab9bc16d903e47a8a21e3aa6e5e
#
_entry.id   d3c2eab9bc16d903e47a8a21e3aa6e5e
#
_cell.length_a   1.000
_cell.length_b   1.000
_cell.length_c   1.000
_cell.angle_alpha   90.00
_cell.angle_beta   90.00
_cell.angle_gamma   90.00
#
_symmetry.space_group_name_H-M   'P 1'
#
loop_
_entity.id
_entity.type
_entity.pdbx_description
1 polymer ?
#
loop_
_entity_poly.entity_id
_entity_poly.type
_entity_poly.pdbx_seq_one_letter_code
_entity_poly.pdbx_strand_id
1 'polypeptide(L)'
;MADVTAKMVKELRDMTGVGMMDAKKALVKVEGDMEKAVDFLRENGMAKAAKKNDRIAAEGLANVATVGNVAAIVEVNSETDFVSKNEMFQDLVKDIATKVAENKPATMEEAMAIKTEKGTIESDLIEATTVIGEKISFRRFEVVEKADNAAFGAYLHMGGRIAVLTVIDGTTDEEVAKDVAMHIAAINPRYVNESQIPQEELEHEKAVLTEQALNEGKPANI
;
A
#
# COMPACT_ATOMS: atom_id res chain seq x y z
N MET A 1 -11.73 -14.67 -41.43
CA MET A 1 -11.77 -14.06 -40.10
C MET A 1 -12.28 -15.13 -39.17
N ALA A 2 -11.52 -15.50 -38.15
CA ALA A 2 -12.00 -16.46 -37.16
C ALA A 2 -13.19 -15.84 -36.44
N ASP A 3 -14.28 -16.60 -36.30
CA ASP A 3 -15.48 -16.14 -35.57
C ASP A 3 -15.19 -16.07 -34.07
N VAL A 4 -15.06 -14.85 -33.57
CA VAL A 4 -14.91 -14.60 -32.13
C VAL A 4 -16.26 -14.86 -31.44
N THR A 5 -16.36 -15.99 -30.76
CA THR A 5 -17.60 -16.40 -30.07
C THR A 5 -17.74 -15.75 -28.69
N ALA A 6 -18.99 -15.62 -28.21
CA ALA A 6 -19.26 -15.15 -26.86
C ALA A 6 -18.60 -16.03 -25.77
N LYS A 7 -18.43 -17.33 -26.04
CA LYS A 7 -17.74 -18.26 -25.16
C LYS A 7 -16.27 -17.91 -25.01
N MET A 8 -15.57 -17.65 -26.12
CA MET A 8 -14.16 -17.24 -26.12
C MET A 8 -13.97 -15.92 -25.36
N VAL A 9 -14.86 -14.96 -25.57
CA VAL A 9 -14.82 -13.67 -24.86
C VAL A 9 -14.99 -13.85 -23.34
N LYS A 10 -15.93 -14.72 -22.94
CA LYS A 10 -16.11 -15.03 -21.51
C LYS A 10 -14.87 -15.73 -20.93
N GLU A 11 -14.33 -16.71 -21.64
CA GLU A 11 -13.15 -17.47 -21.22
C GLU A 11 -11.93 -16.55 -21.04
N LEU A 12 -11.64 -15.69 -22.03
CA LEU A 12 -10.56 -14.71 -21.93
C LEU A 12 -10.77 -13.73 -20.76
N ARG A 13 -11.99 -13.25 -20.55
CA ARG A 13 -12.34 -12.42 -19.41
C ARG A 13 -12.10 -13.14 -18.07
N ASP A 14 -12.55 -14.36 -17.96
CA ASP A 14 -12.42 -15.15 -16.74
C ASP A 14 -10.94 -15.50 -16.42
N MET A 15 -10.10 -15.62 -17.46
CA MET A 15 -8.65 -15.82 -17.32
C MET A 15 -7.89 -14.55 -16.94
N THR A 16 -8.31 -13.38 -17.45
CA THR A 16 -7.52 -12.14 -17.37
C THR A 16 -8.12 -11.05 -16.46
N GLY A 17 -9.37 -11.25 -16.02
CA GLY A 17 -10.11 -10.27 -15.21
C GLY A 17 -10.50 -8.97 -15.94
N VAL A 18 -10.12 -8.78 -17.20
CA VAL A 18 -10.45 -7.56 -17.96
C VAL A 18 -11.94 -7.44 -18.29
N GLY A 19 -12.39 -6.24 -18.63
CA GLY A 19 -13.78 -6.01 -19.05
C GLY A 19 -14.15 -6.80 -20.31
N MET A 20 -15.43 -7.20 -20.42
CA MET A 20 -15.97 -7.99 -21.54
C MET A 20 -15.65 -7.37 -22.92
N MET A 21 -15.71 -6.03 -23.04
CA MET A 21 -15.44 -5.33 -24.28
C MET A 21 -13.94 -5.31 -24.64
N ASP A 22 -13.06 -5.27 -23.65
CA ASP A 22 -11.63 -5.33 -23.86
C ASP A 22 -11.21 -6.75 -24.28
N ALA A 23 -11.75 -7.79 -23.64
CA ALA A 23 -11.56 -9.18 -24.04
C ALA A 23 -12.04 -9.41 -25.51
N LYS A 24 -13.21 -8.90 -25.87
CA LYS A 24 -13.71 -8.99 -27.26
C LYS A 24 -12.80 -8.28 -28.24
N LYS A 25 -12.37 -7.06 -27.95
CA LYS A 25 -11.45 -6.29 -28.82
C LYS A 25 -10.13 -7.00 -29.02
N ALA A 26 -9.57 -7.57 -27.94
CA ALA A 26 -8.33 -8.34 -28.00
C ALA A 26 -8.47 -9.53 -28.94
N LEU A 27 -9.49 -10.38 -28.74
CA LEU A 27 -9.74 -11.55 -29.59
C LEU A 27 -9.95 -11.18 -31.07
N VAL A 28 -10.71 -10.12 -31.34
CA VAL A 28 -10.90 -9.65 -32.72
C VAL A 28 -9.56 -9.21 -33.34
N LYS A 29 -8.71 -8.53 -32.56
CA LYS A 29 -7.41 -8.02 -33.03
C LYS A 29 -6.43 -9.13 -33.42
N VAL A 30 -6.49 -10.27 -32.69
CA VAL A 30 -5.61 -11.43 -32.91
C VAL A 30 -6.32 -12.61 -33.55
N GLU A 31 -7.43 -12.35 -34.27
CA GLU A 31 -8.20 -13.32 -35.06
C GLU A 31 -8.64 -14.58 -34.27
N GLY A 32 -8.96 -14.41 -32.96
CA GLY A 32 -9.46 -15.46 -32.08
C GLY A 32 -8.39 -16.29 -31.40
N ASP A 33 -7.12 -15.99 -31.54
CA ASP A 33 -6.02 -16.67 -30.84
C ASP A 33 -6.00 -16.25 -29.37
N MET A 34 -6.26 -17.19 -28.44
CA MET A 34 -6.38 -16.92 -27.01
C MET A 34 -5.05 -16.50 -26.38
N GLU A 35 -3.93 -17.15 -26.74
CA GLU A 35 -2.60 -16.83 -26.18
C GLU A 35 -2.16 -15.44 -26.63
N LYS A 36 -2.27 -15.15 -27.92
CA LYS A 36 -1.97 -13.81 -28.44
C LYS A 36 -2.92 -12.73 -27.89
N ALA A 37 -4.16 -13.09 -27.55
CA ALA A 37 -5.08 -12.15 -26.92
C ALA A 37 -4.65 -11.78 -25.50
N VAL A 38 -4.12 -12.73 -24.73
CA VAL A 38 -3.51 -12.45 -23.42
C VAL A 38 -2.32 -11.53 -23.54
N ASP A 39 -1.38 -11.83 -24.45
CA ASP A 39 -0.20 -10.99 -24.70
C ASP A 39 -0.60 -9.57 -25.14
N PHE A 40 -1.54 -9.48 -26.08
CA PHE A 40 -2.08 -8.19 -26.53
C PHE A 40 -2.73 -7.39 -25.40
N LEU A 41 -3.43 -8.05 -24.46
CA LEU A 41 -4.02 -7.39 -23.29
C LEU A 41 -2.94 -6.89 -22.34
N ARG A 42 -1.86 -7.65 -22.14
CA ARG A 42 -0.71 -7.22 -21.32
C ARG A 42 -0.04 -5.97 -21.90
N GLU A 43 0.30 -5.99 -23.19
CA GLU A 43 0.91 -4.84 -23.88
C GLU A 43 0.01 -3.59 -23.83
N ASN A 44 -1.28 -3.76 -24.10
CA ASN A 44 -2.24 -2.65 -23.99
C ASN A 44 -2.47 -2.20 -22.56
N GLY A 45 -2.36 -3.09 -21.58
CA GLY A 45 -2.42 -2.80 -20.16
C GLY A 45 -1.32 -1.82 -19.76
N MET A 46 -0.08 -2.08 -20.17
CA MET A 46 1.05 -1.17 -19.96
C MET A 46 0.79 0.22 -20.56
N ALA A 47 0.28 0.29 -21.80
CA ALA A 47 -0.04 1.56 -22.45
C ALA A 47 -1.20 2.32 -21.76
N LYS A 48 -2.20 1.60 -21.24
CA LYS A 48 -3.31 2.19 -20.47
C LYS A 48 -2.86 2.67 -19.11
N ALA A 49 -2.01 1.92 -18.40
CA ALA A 49 -1.43 2.31 -17.14
C ALA A 49 -0.57 3.57 -17.29
N ALA A 50 0.29 3.62 -18.30
CA ALA A 50 1.11 4.79 -18.60
C ALA A 50 0.28 6.07 -18.82
N LYS A 51 -0.87 5.98 -19.48
CA LYS A 51 -1.79 7.13 -19.68
C LYS A 51 -2.45 7.62 -18.38
N LYS A 52 -2.40 6.84 -17.33
CA LYS A 52 -2.98 7.20 -16.02
C LYS A 52 -1.93 7.73 -15.03
N ASN A 53 -0.63 7.69 -15.39
CA ASN A 53 0.44 8.07 -14.47
C ASN A 53 0.31 9.50 -13.92
N ASP A 54 -0.27 10.43 -14.69
CA ASP A 54 -0.46 11.82 -14.26
C ASP A 54 -1.73 12.04 -13.41
N ARG A 55 -2.55 10.99 -13.19
CA ARG A 55 -3.72 11.11 -12.35
C ARG A 55 -3.36 11.14 -10.87
N ILE A 56 -4.16 11.85 -10.08
CA ILE A 56 -4.00 11.91 -8.64
C ILE A 56 -4.59 10.63 -8.04
N ALA A 57 -3.78 9.88 -7.32
CA ALA A 57 -4.17 8.72 -6.52
C ALA A 57 -3.93 9.06 -5.05
N ALA A 58 -4.94 9.63 -4.38
CA ALA A 58 -4.86 10.13 -3.00
C ALA A 58 -5.53 9.21 -1.98
N GLU A 59 -6.33 8.26 -2.45
CA GLU A 59 -6.94 7.20 -1.64
C GLU A 59 -6.07 5.94 -1.67
N GLY A 60 -6.49 4.88 -1.04
CA GLY A 60 -5.81 3.58 -1.05
C GLY A 60 -5.75 2.94 0.32
N LEU A 61 -4.80 2.04 0.50
CA LEU A 61 -4.58 1.30 1.75
C LEU A 61 -3.09 1.22 2.09
N ALA A 62 -2.82 1.16 3.38
CA ALA A 62 -1.56 0.69 3.93
C ALA A 62 -1.74 -0.70 4.55
N ASN A 63 -0.67 -1.48 4.57
CA ASN A 63 -0.65 -2.80 5.20
C ASN A 63 0.68 -3.05 5.90
N VAL A 64 0.65 -3.96 6.87
CA VAL A 64 1.84 -4.44 7.58
C VAL A 64 1.91 -5.95 7.42
N ALA A 65 3.08 -6.46 7.06
CA ALA A 65 3.36 -7.90 7.07
C ALA A 65 4.62 -8.19 7.91
N THR A 66 4.61 -9.31 8.61
CA THR A 66 5.73 -9.78 9.43
C THR A 66 6.18 -11.17 8.96
N VAL A 67 7.49 -11.34 8.79
CA VAL A 67 8.12 -12.60 8.40
C VAL A 67 9.32 -12.84 9.32
N GLY A 68 9.15 -13.66 10.34
CA GLY A 68 10.17 -13.86 11.38
C GLY A 68 10.50 -12.55 12.10
N ASN A 69 11.76 -12.15 12.08
CA ASN A 69 12.25 -10.93 12.69
C ASN A 69 12.24 -9.70 11.75
N VAL A 70 11.53 -9.80 10.63
CA VAL A 70 11.39 -8.71 9.65
C VAL A 70 9.93 -8.32 9.54
N ALA A 71 9.66 -7.04 9.51
CA ALA A 71 8.35 -6.49 9.19
C ALA A 71 8.46 -5.46 8.08
N ALA A 72 7.43 -5.37 7.25
CA ALA A 72 7.28 -4.32 6.27
C ALA A 72 5.95 -3.61 6.45
N ILE A 73 5.97 -2.29 6.34
CA ILE A 73 4.78 -1.46 6.20
C ILE A 73 4.80 -0.84 4.80
N VAL A 74 3.68 -0.94 4.10
CA VAL A 74 3.55 -0.48 2.71
C VAL A 74 2.35 0.43 2.54
N GLU A 75 2.39 1.34 1.56
CA GLU A 75 1.27 2.17 1.14
C GLU A 75 1.07 2.04 -0.36
N VAL A 76 -0.13 1.61 -0.76
CA VAL A 76 -0.56 1.50 -2.15
C VAL A 76 -1.77 2.38 -2.36
N ASN A 77 -1.68 3.31 -3.31
CA ASN A 77 -2.72 4.30 -3.57
C ASN A 77 -3.60 3.94 -4.77
N SER A 78 -4.83 4.44 -4.73
CA SER A 78 -5.85 4.41 -5.78
C SER A 78 -6.48 5.79 -5.96
N GLU A 79 -7.27 5.98 -7.03
CA GLU A 79 -7.93 7.26 -7.28
C GLU A 79 -9.12 7.48 -6.33
N THR A 80 -9.88 6.42 -6.02
CA THR A 80 -11.09 6.49 -5.18
C THR A 80 -11.06 5.53 -3.99
N ASP A 81 -11.86 5.83 -2.97
CA ASP A 81 -12.03 4.99 -1.79
C ASP A 81 -12.88 3.72 -2.05
N PHE A 82 -13.57 3.64 -3.18
CA PHE A 82 -14.27 2.41 -3.59
C PHE A 82 -13.29 1.27 -3.84
N VAL A 83 -12.12 1.57 -4.41
CA VAL A 83 -11.07 0.60 -4.68
C VAL A 83 -10.51 0.00 -3.38
N SER A 84 -10.44 0.76 -2.29
CA SER A 84 -9.99 0.25 -1.00
C SER A 84 -10.86 -0.88 -0.42
N LYS A 85 -12.10 -1.02 -0.91
CA LYS A 85 -13.04 -2.09 -0.53
C LYS A 85 -13.04 -3.27 -1.51
N ASN A 86 -12.29 -3.17 -2.61
CA ASN A 86 -12.18 -4.22 -3.61
C ASN A 86 -11.23 -5.30 -3.11
N GLU A 87 -11.68 -6.57 -3.08
CA GLU A 87 -10.90 -7.70 -2.59
C GLU A 87 -9.58 -7.87 -3.36
N MET A 88 -9.61 -7.77 -4.69
CA MET A 88 -8.41 -7.87 -5.53
C MET A 88 -7.36 -6.81 -5.15
N PHE A 89 -7.79 -5.59 -4.83
CA PHE A 89 -6.89 -4.53 -4.38
C PHE A 89 -6.33 -4.81 -2.97
N GLN A 90 -7.18 -5.26 -2.05
CA GLN A 90 -6.77 -5.62 -0.69
C GLN A 90 -5.74 -6.76 -0.69
N ASP A 91 -5.98 -7.79 -1.50
CA ASP A 91 -5.08 -8.93 -1.67
C ASP A 91 -3.74 -8.49 -2.27
N LEU A 92 -3.77 -7.62 -3.29
CA LEU A 92 -2.56 -7.04 -3.88
C LEU A 92 -1.72 -6.29 -2.84
N VAL A 93 -2.35 -5.42 -2.02
CA VAL A 93 -1.64 -4.66 -0.99
C VAL A 93 -1.02 -5.56 0.06
N LYS A 94 -1.74 -6.62 0.47
CA LYS A 94 -1.26 -7.62 1.42
C LYS A 94 -0.10 -8.44 0.85
N ASP A 95 -0.20 -8.83 -0.43
CA ASP A 95 0.85 -9.60 -1.11
C ASP A 95 2.12 -8.76 -1.26
N ILE A 96 2.00 -7.50 -1.67
CA ILE A 96 3.12 -6.55 -1.73
C ILE A 96 3.80 -6.43 -0.35
N ALA A 97 3.04 -6.24 0.73
CA ALA A 97 3.61 -6.13 2.08
C ALA A 97 4.40 -7.39 2.46
N THR A 98 3.85 -8.58 2.17
CA THR A 98 4.50 -9.86 2.44
C THR A 98 5.78 -10.01 1.62
N LYS A 99 5.72 -9.72 0.32
CA LYS A 99 6.87 -9.80 -0.59
C LYS A 99 7.98 -8.83 -0.21
N VAL A 100 7.64 -7.62 0.22
CA VAL A 100 8.61 -6.64 0.73
C VAL A 100 9.27 -7.12 2.01
N ALA A 101 8.52 -7.69 2.97
CA ALA A 101 9.08 -8.26 4.18
C ALA A 101 10.02 -9.47 3.91
N GLU A 102 9.66 -10.34 2.96
CA GLU A 102 10.45 -11.50 2.57
C GLU A 102 11.78 -11.13 1.89
N ASN A 103 11.77 -10.09 1.04
CA ASN A 103 12.89 -9.76 0.16
C ASN A 103 13.74 -8.57 0.66
N LYS A 104 13.24 -7.76 1.58
CA LYS A 104 13.94 -6.61 2.19
C LYS A 104 14.58 -5.67 1.16
N PRO A 105 13.84 -5.15 0.18
CA PRO A 105 14.41 -4.24 -0.81
C PRO A 105 14.88 -2.95 -0.14
N ALA A 106 15.99 -2.39 -0.62
CA ALA A 106 16.52 -1.12 -0.14
C ALA A 106 15.90 0.09 -0.87
N THR A 107 15.40 -0.12 -2.07
CA THR A 107 14.87 0.95 -2.93
C THR A 107 13.53 0.57 -3.53
N MET A 108 12.76 1.57 -3.97
CA MET A 108 11.50 1.33 -4.68
C MET A 108 11.71 0.54 -5.98
N GLU A 109 12.81 0.77 -6.67
CA GLU A 109 13.15 0.04 -7.89
C GLU A 109 13.34 -1.45 -7.62
N GLU A 110 14.08 -1.79 -6.55
CA GLU A 110 14.23 -3.18 -6.11
C GLU A 110 12.89 -3.78 -5.69
N ALA A 111 12.07 -3.04 -4.96
CA ALA A 111 10.74 -3.48 -4.54
C ALA A 111 9.84 -3.79 -5.74
N MET A 112 9.81 -2.93 -6.75
CA MET A 112 9.01 -3.12 -7.96
C MET A 112 9.48 -4.33 -8.79
N ALA A 113 10.76 -4.68 -8.73
CA ALA A 113 11.35 -5.82 -9.43
C ALA A 113 11.18 -7.17 -8.70
N ILE A 114 10.67 -7.20 -7.46
CA ILE A 114 10.43 -8.44 -6.71
C ILE A 114 9.48 -9.34 -7.49
N LYS A 115 9.87 -10.62 -7.60
CA LYS A 115 9.07 -11.62 -8.29
C LYS A 115 7.85 -12.04 -7.49
N THR A 116 6.73 -12.13 -8.18
CA THR A 116 5.45 -12.64 -7.70
C THR A 116 5.08 -13.91 -8.46
N GLU A 117 3.96 -14.52 -8.13
CA GLU A 117 3.46 -15.69 -8.85
C GLU A 117 3.15 -15.40 -10.33
N LYS A 118 2.76 -14.16 -10.65
CA LYS A 118 2.34 -13.75 -11.99
C LYS A 118 3.42 -12.99 -12.77
N GLY A 119 4.44 -12.49 -12.10
CA GLY A 119 5.50 -11.72 -12.75
C GLY A 119 6.36 -10.94 -11.77
N THR A 120 6.10 -9.65 -11.62
CA THR A 120 6.75 -8.76 -10.65
C THR A 120 5.71 -7.87 -10.01
N ILE A 121 6.04 -7.24 -8.87
CA ILE A 121 5.15 -6.25 -8.23
C ILE A 121 4.75 -5.16 -9.23
N GLU A 122 5.67 -4.68 -10.07
CA GLU A 122 5.37 -3.71 -11.12
C GLU A 122 4.30 -4.23 -12.10
N SER A 123 4.46 -5.47 -12.58
CA SER A 123 3.49 -6.07 -13.51
C SER A 123 2.12 -6.27 -12.87
N ASP A 124 2.06 -6.61 -11.59
CA ASP A 124 0.82 -6.82 -10.86
C ASP A 124 0.07 -5.49 -10.62
N LEU A 125 0.80 -4.39 -10.37
CA LEU A 125 0.23 -3.03 -10.30
C LEU A 125 -0.34 -2.57 -11.65
N ILE A 126 0.34 -2.88 -12.75
CA ILE A 126 -0.13 -2.60 -14.13
C ILE A 126 -1.41 -3.40 -14.42
N GLU A 127 -1.43 -4.69 -14.06
CA GLU A 127 -2.61 -5.55 -14.21
C GLU A 127 -3.78 -4.98 -13.39
N ALA A 128 -3.56 -4.67 -12.12
CA ALA A 128 -4.57 -4.09 -11.24
C ALA A 128 -5.11 -2.76 -11.80
N THR A 129 -4.24 -1.87 -12.27
CA THR A 129 -4.62 -0.61 -12.95
C THR A 129 -5.49 -0.85 -14.17
N THR A 130 -5.24 -1.93 -14.91
CA THR A 130 -5.99 -2.27 -16.12
C THR A 130 -7.35 -2.87 -15.79
N VAL A 131 -7.40 -3.78 -14.82
CA VAL A 131 -8.63 -4.50 -14.42
C VAL A 131 -9.57 -3.59 -13.63
N ILE A 132 -9.06 -2.90 -12.63
CA ILE A 132 -9.85 -1.98 -11.78
C ILE A 132 -10.23 -0.72 -12.55
N GLY A 133 -9.39 -0.27 -13.49
CA GLY A 133 -9.67 0.91 -14.31
C GLY A 133 -9.23 2.24 -13.69
N GLU A 134 -8.61 2.23 -12.51
CA GLU A 134 -8.03 3.38 -11.83
C GLU A 134 -6.51 3.29 -11.80
N LYS A 135 -5.83 4.43 -11.57
CA LYS A 135 -4.40 4.44 -11.27
C LYS A 135 -4.17 3.75 -9.94
N ILE A 136 -3.36 2.70 -9.95
CA ILE A 136 -2.85 2.03 -8.76
C ILE A 136 -1.35 2.29 -8.69
N SER A 137 -0.86 2.75 -7.55
CA SER A 137 0.57 3.07 -7.38
C SER A 137 1.10 2.62 -6.03
N PHE A 138 2.22 1.92 -6.03
CA PHE A 138 2.99 1.62 -4.84
C PHE A 138 3.78 2.88 -4.47
N ARG A 139 3.34 3.56 -3.41
CA ARG A 139 3.84 4.90 -3.06
C ARG A 139 5.12 4.86 -2.25
N ARG A 140 5.13 4.03 -1.20
CA ARG A 140 6.25 3.92 -0.26
C ARG A 140 6.15 2.64 0.56
N PHE A 141 7.28 2.28 1.13
CA PHE A 141 7.40 1.20 2.10
C PHE A 141 8.52 1.51 3.09
N GLU A 142 8.50 0.80 4.22
CA GLU A 142 9.59 0.73 5.17
C GLU A 142 9.77 -0.71 5.60
N VAL A 143 11.02 -1.16 5.73
CA VAL A 143 11.37 -2.48 6.24
C VAL A 143 12.07 -2.30 7.58
N VAL A 144 11.59 -3.01 8.60
CA VAL A 144 12.12 -2.93 9.95
C VAL A 144 12.49 -4.33 10.42
N GLU A 145 13.66 -4.44 11.02
CA GLU A 145 14.13 -5.67 11.67
C GLU A 145 14.09 -5.52 13.19
N LYS A 146 13.80 -6.60 13.90
CA LYS A 146 13.83 -6.65 15.36
C LYS A 146 14.81 -7.69 15.87
N ALA A 147 15.33 -7.48 17.07
CA ALA A 147 16.04 -8.50 17.81
C ALA A 147 15.10 -9.62 18.32
N ASP A 148 15.64 -10.77 18.70
CA ASP A 148 14.84 -11.90 19.21
C ASP A 148 14.09 -11.58 20.51
N ASN A 149 14.61 -10.64 21.31
CA ASN A 149 14.01 -10.17 22.55
C ASN A 149 13.10 -8.94 22.38
N ALA A 150 12.73 -8.62 21.16
CA ALA A 150 11.81 -7.52 20.82
C ALA A 150 10.51 -8.04 20.22
N ALA A 151 9.44 -7.25 20.29
CA ALA A 151 8.15 -7.53 19.71
C ALA A 151 7.80 -6.53 18.61
N PHE A 152 7.17 -7.01 17.53
CA PHE A 152 6.46 -6.15 16.58
C PHE A 152 5.04 -5.89 17.09
N GLY A 153 4.63 -4.62 17.02
CA GLY A 153 3.23 -4.22 17.14
C GLY A 153 2.71 -3.75 15.79
N ALA A 154 1.71 -4.43 15.25
CA ALA A 154 1.07 -4.06 14.00
C ALA A 154 -0.40 -3.73 14.25
N TYR A 155 -0.85 -2.57 13.79
CA TYR A 155 -2.23 -2.15 13.90
C TYR A 155 -2.74 -1.52 12.59
N LEU A 156 -3.86 -2.04 12.09
CA LEU A 156 -4.56 -1.52 10.93
C LEU A 156 -5.89 -0.92 11.39
N HIS A 157 -6.04 0.39 11.25
CA HIS A 157 -7.28 1.08 11.55
C HIS A 157 -8.11 1.30 10.29
N MET A 158 -9.44 1.14 10.42
CA MET A 158 -10.39 1.29 9.31
C MET A 158 -10.00 0.49 8.06
N GLY A 159 -9.57 -0.78 8.25
CA GLY A 159 -9.23 -1.68 7.15
C GLY A 159 -7.96 -1.31 6.39
N GLY A 160 -7.02 -0.58 7.03
CA GLY A 160 -5.76 -0.18 6.41
C GLY A 160 -5.72 1.27 5.92
N ARG A 161 -6.71 2.10 6.26
CA ARG A 161 -6.61 3.56 6.01
C ARG A 161 -5.51 4.21 6.86
N ILE A 162 -5.27 3.65 8.04
CA ILE A 162 -4.11 3.96 8.87
C ILE A 162 -3.45 2.64 9.23
N ALA A 163 -2.15 2.56 9.04
CA ALA A 163 -1.33 1.44 9.46
C ALA A 163 -0.21 1.94 10.37
N VAL A 164 0.03 1.24 11.44
CA VAL A 164 1.12 1.52 12.38
C VAL A 164 1.93 0.26 12.60
N LEU A 165 3.23 0.39 12.52
CA LEU A 165 4.21 -0.64 12.88
C LEU A 165 5.10 -0.09 13.98
N THR A 166 5.24 -0.84 15.08
CA THR A 166 6.13 -0.52 16.20
C THR A 166 7.10 -1.67 16.45
N VAL A 167 8.26 -1.34 17.00
CA VAL A 167 9.21 -2.30 17.58
C VAL A 167 9.40 -1.93 19.03
N ILE A 168 9.15 -2.88 19.93
CA ILE A 168 9.32 -2.69 21.37
C ILE A 168 10.44 -3.62 21.84
N ASP A 169 11.53 -3.03 22.28
CA ASP A 169 12.69 -3.77 22.82
C ASP A 169 12.43 -4.25 24.25
N GLY A 170 13.07 -5.36 24.62
CA GLY A 170 13.05 -5.90 25.96
C GLY A 170 11.78 -6.69 26.32
N THR A 171 10.90 -6.92 25.37
CA THR A 171 9.73 -7.79 25.51
C THR A 171 9.45 -8.54 24.21
N THR A 172 8.93 -9.76 24.32
CA THR A 172 8.42 -10.54 23.18
C THR A 172 6.89 -10.55 23.15
N ASP A 173 6.25 -9.75 23.98
CA ASP A 173 4.80 -9.64 24.09
C ASP A 173 4.24 -8.77 22.95
N GLU A 174 3.68 -9.43 21.93
CA GLU A 174 3.12 -8.76 20.75
C GLU A 174 1.85 -7.96 21.09
N GLU A 175 1.08 -8.34 22.14
CA GLU A 175 -0.11 -7.60 22.57
C GLU A 175 0.28 -6.24 23.13
N VAL A 176 1.33 -6.17 23.95
CA VAL A 176 1.87 -4.89 24.45
C VAL A 176 2.32 -4.00 23.29
N ALA A 177 3.05 -4.57 22.33
CA ALA A 177 3.52 -3.82 21.16
C ALA A 177 2.36 -3.32 20.27
N LYS A 178 1.30 -4.13 20.13
CA LYS A 178 0.08 -3.77 19.40
C LYS A 178 -0.73 -2.68 20.11
N ASP A 179 -0.82 -2.72 21.44
CA ASP A 179 -1.49 -1.67 22.22
C ASP A 179 -0.80 -0.31 22.02
N VAL A 180 0.55 -0.29 22.00
CA VAL A 180 1.31 0.91 21.65
C VAL A 180 1.01 1.37 20.23
N ALA A 181 0.99 0.46 19.24
CA ALA A 181 0.65 0.79 17.86
C ALA A 181 -0.77 1.36 17.73
N MET A 182 -1.72 0.82 18.48
CA MET A 182 -3.11 1.30 18.51
C MET A 182 -3.21 2.70 19.13
N HIS A 183 -2.45 2.97 20.20
CA HIS A 183 -2.36 4.28 20.81
C HIS A 183 -1.76 5.32 19.84
N ILE A 184 -0.69 4.96 19.13
CA ILE A 184 -0.07 5.79 18.08
C ILE A 184 -1.09 6.12 16.97
N ALA A 185 -1.87 5.14 16.52
CA ALA A 185 -2.90 5.37 15.50
C ALA A 185 -3.97 6.38 15.96
N ALA A 186 -4.31 6.38 17.27
CA ALA A 186 -5.30 7.28 17.85
C ALA A 186 -4.77 8.70 18.03
N ILE A 187 -3.54 8.85 18.52
CA ILE A 187 -2.91 10.15 18.85
C ILE A 187 -2.31 10.82 17.60
N ASN A 188 -1.87 10.02 16.60
CA ASN A 188 -1.18 10.49 15.40
C ASN A 188 0.02 11.39 15.72
N PRO A 189 1.02 10.93 16.51
CA PRO A 189 2.16 11.74 16.92
C PRO A 189 3.01 12.14 15.70
N ARG A 190 3.52 13.36 15.70
CA ARG A 190 4.38 13.88 14.63
C ARG A 190 5.82 13.39 14.74
N TYR A 191 6.26 13.05 15.94
CA TYR A 191 7.63 12.68 16.28
C TYR A 191 7.66 11.44 17.16
N VAL A 192 8.70 10.63 17.03
CA VAL A 192 8.91 9.43 17.87
C VAL A 192 9.48 9.83 19.24
N ASN A 193 10.32 10.85 19.29
CA ASN A 193 10.94 11.35 20.51
C ASN A 193 11.27 12.85 20.40
N GLU A 194 11.59 13.45 21.55
CA GLU A 194 11.86 14.88 21.69
C GLU A 194 13.02 15.38 20.79
N SER A 195 14.03 14.54 20.55
CA SER A 195 15.20 14.96 19.74
C SER A 195 14.86 15.21 18.25
N GLN A 196 13.71 14.75 17.79
CA GLN A 196 13.21 14.97 16.44
C GLN A 196 12.41 16.27 16.29
N ILE A 197 12.05 16.92 17.41
CA ILE A 197 11.25 18.14 17.39
C ILE A 197 12.17 19.32 16.99
N PRO A 198 11.84 20.09 15.93
CA PRO A 198 12.59 21.30 15.61
C PRO A 198 12.55 22.29 16.81
N GLN A 199 13.69 22.89 17.13
CA GLN A 199 13.82 23.79 18.28
C GLN A 199 12.82 24.97 18.19
N GLU A 200 12.61 25.50 17.00
CA GLU A 200 11.66 26.60 16.76
C GLU A 200 10.21 26.19 17.11
N GLU A 201 9.80 24.95 16.77
CA GLU A 201 8.49 24.43 17.09
C GLU A 201 8.31 24.27 18.62
N LEU A 202 9.36 23.74 19.28
CA LEU A 202 9.36 23.58 20.73
C LEU A 202 9.24 24.92 21.46
N GLU A 203 9.97 25.94 21.02
CA GLU A 203 9.94 27.29 21.58
C GLU A 203 8.59 27.96 21.35
N HIS A 204 8.03 27.81 20.15
CA HIS A 204 6.70 28.34 19.82
C HIS A 204 5.62 27.72 20.72
N GLU A 205 5.58 26.39 20.83
CA GLU A 205 4.60 25.68 21.66
C GLU A 205 4.73 26.05 23.15
N LYS A 206 5.97 26.18 23.63
CA LYS A 206 6.26 26.64 24.97
C LYS A 206 5.71 28.04 25.26
N ALA A 207 5.85 28.95 24.30
CA ALA A 207 5.32 30.31 24.42
C ALA A 207 3.79 30.31 24.46
N VAL A 208 3.13 29.53 23.58
CA VAL A 208 1.66 29.39 23.54
C VAL A 208 1.12 28.82 24.83
N LEU A 209 1.69 27.72 25.33
CA LEU A 209 1.26 27.08 26.58
C LEU A 209 1.49 27.99 27.80
N THR A 210 2.59 28.75 27.80
CA THR A 210 2.85 29.74 28.90
C THR A 210 1.79 30.82 28.90
N GLU A 211 1.43 31.37 27.76
CA GLU A 211 0.39 32.39 27.65
C GLU A 211 -0.98 31.87 28.06
N GLN A 212 -1.33 30.63 27.66
CA GLN A 212 -2.55 29.97 28.10
C GLN A 212 -2.60 29.81 29.60
N ALA A 213 -1.51 29.32 30.24
CA ALA A 213 -1.44 29.14 31.68
C ALA A 213 -1.59 30.46 32.43
N LEU A 214 -0.99 31.55 31.95
CA LEU A 214 -1.15 32.88 32.53
C LEU A 214 -2.59 33.40 32.42
N ASN A 215 -3.25 33.18 31.29
CA ASN A 215 -4.64 33.55 31.07
C ASN A 215 -5.62 32.75 31.97
N GLU A 216 -5.26 31.51 32.36
CA GLU A 216 -5.99 30.72 33.35
C GLU A 216 -5.71 31.16 34.79
N GLY A 217 -4.87 32.18 35.01
CA GLY A 217 -4.53 32.69 36.35
C GLY A 217 -3.48 31.84 37.10
N LYS A 218 -2.74 30.98 36.42
CA LYS A 218 -1.62 30.24 37.01
C LYS A 218 -0.42 31.17 37.20
N PRO A 219 0.34 31.00 38.30
CA PRO A 219 1.53 31.86 38.53
C PRO A 219 2.63 31.54 37.48
N ALA A 220 3.39 32.57 37.11
CA ALA A 220 4.42 32.54 36.05
C ALA A 220 5.63 31.59 36.35
N ASN A 221 5.68 31.01 37.55
CA ASN A 221 6.74 30.12 38.00
C ASN A 221 6.35 28.63 38.05
N ILE A 222 5.26 28.26 37.37
CA ILE A 222 4.83 26.87 37.20
C ILE A 222 5.21 26.31 35.84
#